data_92831d0ec98ccaa42890b4651be47104
#
_entry.id   92831d0ec98ccaa42890b4651be47104
#
_cell.length_a   1.000
_cell.length_b   1.000
_cell.length_c   1.000
_cell.angle_alpha   90.00
_cell.angle_beta   90.00
_cell.angle_gamma   90.00
#
_symmetry.space_group_name_H-M   'P 1'
#
loop_
_entity.id
_entity.type
_entity.pdbx_description
1 polymer ?
#
loop_
_entity_poly.entity_id
_entity_poly.type
_entity_poly.pdbx_seq_one_letter_code
_entity_poly.pdbx_strand_id
1 'polypeptide(L)'
;MKTTKKIFAAVLTVMMIALMIPFSASAATSDAYNAFIKGKNGFKVNVYKVAKIDTTTGEYTEIQGGTAVATALKTWKNASGNDSKALLEACENATFADSKGDHTFASDEDVYNFGTNEAGVYYVKVTGQPAETSVKKKGGALFALPEGTKTTQGSAEAPIELKINTGAVEVSKEIVGGDIDTKKTTASAGDTVTFKLTASVTGSKEVPLTEYTIHDNLSGSFDTPAVTEVKVDNTKLSTSDYTVDASSQSDIKISLSESYLKAAKEGTNNFYASSDVVVTLTAVLKDTAVSGNTATANSNSDSLTYTNVYGQTEKSGGTVYVYTFDLPVFKYDGTTDNKTGLGNATFELKTKEGTLIDTKTTDGSGNVTFAKLAAGTYKVKETVAPAGYNLNSSEYTVVISTTGVITVTVDGNSSTVNQVEVPDYPVTVPSTGGMGTMMFYVGGAALIACAGVLLFVLKRKKAAK
;
A
#
# COMPACT_ATOMS: atom_id res chain seq x y z
N MET A 1 2.51 -26.91 26.51
CA MET A 1 1.03 -26.81 26.53
C MET A 1 0.57 -26.83 25.10
N LYS A 2 -0.02 -27.93 24.64
CA LYS A 2 -0.54 -28.08 23.27
C LYS A 2 -1.91 -27.45 23.21
N THR A 3 -2.06 -26.35 22.49
CA THR A 3 -3.37 -25.75 22.18
C THR A 3 -3.88 -26.39 20.90
N THR A 4 -4.80 -27.31 21.05
CA THR A 4 -5.54 -27.97 19.98
C THR A 4 -6.42 -26.93 19.28
N LYS A 5 -6.07 -26.56 18.05
CA LYS A 5 -7.01 -25.86 17.15
C LYS A 5 -8.14 -26.82 16.82
N LYS A 6 -9.31 -26.58 17.36
CA LYS A 6 -10.54 -27.26 16.93
C LYS A 6 -10.89 -26.74 15.55
N ILE A 7 -10.71 -27.60 14.56
CA ILE A 7 -11.28 -27.45 13.24
C ILE A 7 -12.80 -27.61 13.40
N PHE A 8 -13.52 -26.50 13.39
CA PHE A 8 -14.95 -26.54 13.18
C PHE A 8 -15.19 -26.82 11.68
N ALA A 9 -15.34 -28.11 11.35
CA ALA A 9 -16.03 -28.47 10.15
C ALA A 9 -17.51 -28.07 10.35
N ALA A 10 -17.86 -26.86 9.92
CA ALA A 10 -19.25 -26.46 9.78
C ALA A 10 -19.81 -27.27 8.61
N VAL A 11 -20.42 -28.40 8.92
CA VAL A 11 -21.39 -29.04 8.04
C VAL A 11 -22.55 -28.03 7.90
N LEU A 12 -22.49 -27.22 6.85
CA LEU A 12 -23.55 -26.31 6.53
C LEU A 12 -24.72 -27.08 5.98
N THR A 13 -25.62 -27.47 6.87
CA THR A 13 -26.92 -27.95 6.49
C THR A 13 -27.62 -26.77 5.80
N VAL A 14 -27.78 -26.86 4.50
CA VAL A 14 -28.69 -25.99 3.74
C VAL A 14 -30.08 -26.25 4.33
N MET A 15 -30.49 -25.41 5.29
CA MET A 15 -31.88 -25.45 5.75
C MET A 15 -32.74 -24.82 4.66
N MET A 16 -33.13 -25.63 3.73
CA MET A 16 -34.27 -25.33 2.88
C MET A 16 -35.50 -25.47 3.73
N ILE A 17 -36.22 -24.38 3.92
CA ILE A 17 -37.59 -24.43 4.43
C ILE A 17 -38.46 -24.77 3.22
N ALA A 18 -38.54 -26.05 2.90
CA ALA A 18 -39.64 -26.56 2.10
C ALA A 18 -40.81 -26.75 3.07
N LEU A 19 -41.68 -25.77 3.16
CA LEU A 19 -42.99 -25.99 3.79
C LEU A 19 -43.85 -26.77 2.80
N MET A 20 -44.06 -28.04 3.09
CA MET A 20 -45.13 -28.79 2.47
C MET A 20 -46.45 -28.22 2.97
N ILE A 21 -47.18 -27.55 2.10
CA ILE A 21 -48.58 -27.24 2.32
C ILE A 21 -49.41 -28.37 1.72
N PRO A 22 -50.27 -29.08 2.49
CA PRO A 22 -51.19 -30.04 1.90
C PRO A 22 -52.16 -29.27 1.01
N PHE A 23 -52.19 -29.65 -0.26
CA PHE A 23 -53.11 -29.11 -1.22
C PHE A 23 -54.55 -29.57 -0.89
N SER A 24 -55.41 -28.64 -0.50
CA SER A 24 -56.84 -28.77 -0.63
C SER A 24 -57.26 -27.93 -1.83
N ALA A 25 -57.75 -28.61 -2.87
CA ALA A 25 -58.27 -27.95 -4.07
C ALA A 25 -59.46 -27.07 -3.68
N SER A 26 -59.30 -25.78 -3.69
CA SER A 26 -60.37 -24.78 -3.64
C SER A 26 -60.28 -23.92 -4.89
N ALA A 27 -61.42 -23.68 -5.53
CA ALA A 27 -61.54 -23.00 -6.81
C ALA A 27 -60.89 -21.61 -6.80
N ALA A 28 -60.10 -21.33 -7.82
CA ALA A 28 -59.25 -20.17 -7.99
C ALA A 28 -60.04 -18.88 -8.13
N THR A 29 -59.76 -17.93 -7.28
CA THR A 29 -59.71 -16.52 -7.63
C THR A 29 -58.28 -16.18 -7.92
N SER A 30 -57.96 -15.37 -8.95
CA SER A 30 -56.60 -14.95 -9.31
C SER A 30 -55.97 -14.04 -8.27
N ASP A 31 -55.70 -14.60 -7.10
CA ASP A 31 -55.06 -13.86 -6.02
C ASP A 31 -53.57 -13.78 -6.33
N ALA A 32 -53.15 -12.59 -6.51
CA ALA A 32 -51.76 -12.26 -6.71
C ALA A 32 -51.01 -12.27 -5.35
N TYR A 33 -49.84 -12.93 -5.30
CA TYR A 33 -49.07 -13.12 -4.10
C TYR A 33 -47.88 -12.16 -4.09
N ASN A 34 -47.69 -11.49 -2.95
CA ASN A 34 -46.45 -10.74 -2.68
C ASN A 34 -45.39 -11.68 -2.13
N ALA A 35 -44.15 -11.49 -2.52
CA ALA A 35 -43.03 -12.17 -1.91
C ALA A 35 -41.93 -11.15 -1.55
N PHE A 36 -41.33 -11.37 -0.36
CA PHE A 36 -40.33 -10.53 0.20
C PHE A 36 -39.03 -11.31 0.35
N ILE A 37 -37.92 -10.72 -0.08
CA ILE A 37 -36.61 -11.35 -0.09
C ILE A 37 -35.68 -10.48 0.71
N LYS A 38 -34.98 -11.06 1.68
CA LYS A 38 -33.92 -10.42 2.45
C LYS A 38 -32.55 -10.95 2.01
N GLY A 39 -31.63 -10.08 1.67
CA GLY A 39 -30.26 -10.40 1.29
C GLY A 39 -29.25 -9.69 2.15
N LYS A 40 -28.03 -9.61 1.67
CA LYS A 40 -26.93 -8.87 2.31
C LYS A 40 -26.61 -7.62 1.51
N ASN A 41 -26.15 -6.58 2.21
CA ASN A 41 -25.76 -5.30 1.64
C ASN A 41 -24.84 -5.44 0.40
N GLY A 42 -25.16 -4.72 -0.67
CA GLY A 42 -24.42 -4.68 -1.92
C GLY A 42 -24.59 -5.89 -2.84
N PHE A 43 -25.30 -6.95 -2.43
CA PHE A 43 -25.59 -8.08 -3.32
C PHE A 43 -26.72 -7.74 -4.29
N LYS A 44 -26.57 -8.22 -5.53
CA LYS A 44 -27.60 -8.12 -6.57
C LYS A 44 -28.29 -9.46 -6.76
N VAL A 45 -29.60 -9.42 -6.98
CA VAL A 45 -30.40 -10.60 -7.26
C VAL A 45 -31.32 -10.37 -8.44
N ASN A 46 -31.63 -11.46 -9.15
CA ASN A 46 -32.74 -11.51 -10.09
C ASN A 46 -33.69 -12.63 -9.68
N VAL A 47 -34.97 -12.41 -9.86
CA VAL A 47 -36.02 -13.40 -9.54
C VAL A 47 -36.59 -13.96 -10.82
N TYR A 48 -36.67 -15.27 -10.91
CA TYR A 48 -37.21 -16.01 -12.08
C TYR A 48 -38.34 -16.92 -11.68
N LYS A 49 -39.47 -16.88 -12.42
CA LYS A 49 -40.48 -17.91 -12.31
C LYS A 49 -40.03 -19.11 -13.13
N VAL A 50 -39.68 -20.22 -12.49
CA VAL A 50 -39.09 -21.40 -13.15
C VAL A 50 -40.14 -22.48 -13.48
N ALA A 51 -41.26 -22.47 -12.77
CA ALA A 51 -42.35 -23.38 -13.05
C ALA A 51 -43.73 -22.74 -12.75
N LYS A 52 -44.71 -23.14 -13.50
CA LYS A 52 -46.13 -22.93 -13.17
C LYS A 52 -46.71 -24.18 -12.50
N ILE A 53 -47.73 -23.98 -11.71
CA ILE A 53 -48.52 -25.08 -11.13
C ILE A 53 -49.78 -25.33 -11.98
N ASP A 54 -50.07 -26.59 -12.23
CA ASP A 54 -51.36 -27.00 -12.74
C ASP A 54 -52.33 -27.12 -11.55
N THR A 55 -53.30 -26.24 -11.52
CA THR A 55 -54.28 -26.14 -10.42
C THR A 55 -55.19 -27.32 -10.26
N THR A 56 -55.35 -28.09 -11.33
CA THR A 56 -56.21 -29.28 -11.34
C THR A 56 -55.48 -30.51 -10.81
N THR A 57 -54.25 -30.69 -11.21
CA THR A 57 -53.41 -31.85 -10.87
C THR A 57 -52.42 -31.59 -9.73
N GLY A 58 -52.16 -30.33 -9.40
CA GLY A 58 -51.12 -29.93 -8.49
C GLY A 58 -49.69 -30.16 -9.00
N GLU A 59 -49.55 -30.37 -10.33
CA GLU A 59 -48.24 -30.64 -10.94
C GLU A 59 -47.52 -29.38 -11.35
N TYR A 60 -46.20 -29.38 -11.15
CA TYR A 60 -45.34 -28.29 -11.62
C TYR A 60 -44.87 -28.57 -13.06
N THR A 61 -45.05 -27.59 -13.92
CA THR A 61 -44.53 -27.62 -15.29
C THR A 61 -43.45 -26.55 -15.43
N GLU A 62 -42.26 -26.97 -15.84
CA GLU A 62 -41.13 -26.04 -16.10
C GLU A 62 -41.53 -25.06 -17.22
N ILE A 63 -41.17 -23.79 -17.07
CA ILE A 63 -41.39 -22.73 -18.04
C ILE A 63 -40.09 -22.09 -18.53
N GLN A 64 -39.01 -22.23 -17.77
CA GLN A 64 -37.66 -21.83 -18.15
C GLN A 64 -36.61 -22.55 -17.31
N GLY A 65 -35.39 -22.65 -17.83
CA GLY A 65 -34.24 -23.32 -17.18
C GLY A 65 -33.86 -24.64 -17.82
N GLY A 66 -34.72 -25.17 -18.73
CA GLY A 66 -34.44 -26.32 -19.57
C GLY A 66 -34.59 -27.68 -18.89
N THR A 67 -34.13 -28.73 -19.59
CA THR A 67 -34.35 -30.12 -19.21
C THR A 67 -33.89 -30.50 -17.80
N ALA A 68 -32.77 -29.91 -17.32
CA ALA A 68 -32.26 -30.19 -15.99
C ALA A 68 -33.22 -29.68 -14.90
N VAL A 69 -33.75 -28.47 -15.06
CA VAL A 69 -34.78 -27.90 -14.16
C VAL A 69 -36.07 -28.69 -14.23
N ALA A 70 -36.53 -29.04 -15.43
CA ALA A 70 -37.74 -29.87 -15.61
C ALA A 70 -37.62 -31.25 -14.94
N THR A 71 -36.46 -31.89 -15.03
CA THR A 71 -36.19 -33.17 -14.37
C THR A 71 -36.17 -33.03 -12.85
N ALA A 72 -35.48 -32.01 -12.33
CA ALA A 72 -35.39 -31.77 -10.89
C ALA A 72 -36.76 -31.39 -10.27
N LEU A 73 -37.65 -30.70 -11.02
CA LEU A 73 -39.02 -30.39 -10.59
C LEU A 73 -39.88 -31.65 -10.39
N LYS A 74 -39.67 -32.69 -11.21
CA LYS A 74 -40.44 -33.96 -11.08
C LYS A 74 -40.07 -34.68 -9.78
N THR A 75 -38.80 -34.71 -9.42
CA THR A 75 -38.36 -35.30 -8.16
C THR A 75 -38.71 -34.42 -6.95
N TRP A 76 -38.63 -33.12 -7.10
CA TRP A 76 -38.95 -32.15 -6.04
C TRP A 76 -40.42 -32.28 -5.57
N LYS A 77 -41.35 -32.55 -6.46
CA LYS A 77 -42.77 -32.76 -6.14
C LYS A 77 -43.01 -33.95 -5.19
N ASN A 78 -42.21 -35.00 -5.31
CA ASN A 78 -42.45 -36.29 -4.67
C ASN A 78 -41.66 -36.52 -3.40
N ALA A 79 -40.82 -35.57 -2.94
CA ALA A 79 -39.89 -35.81 -1.87
C ALA A 79 -40.06 -34.88 -0.67
N SER A 80 -39.87 -35.46 0.48
CA SER A 80 -39.80 -34.75 1.76
C SER A 80 -38.34 -34.32 2.03
N GLY A 81 -38.03 -33.05 1.77
CA GLY A 81 -36.90 -32.39 2.45
C GLY A 81 -35.55 -32.35 1.73
N ASN A 82 -35.15 -33.33 0.93
CA ASN A 82 -33.79 -33.37 0.32
C ASN A 82 -33.73 -32.98 -1.17
N ASP A 83 -34.84 -32.94 -1.87
CA ASP A 83 -34.84 -32.77 -3.32
C ASP A 83 -34.83 -31.31 -3.79
N SER A 84 -35.03 -30.40 -2.87
CA SER A 84 -34.83 -28.98 -3.14
C SER A 84 -33.38 -28.66 -3.50
N LYS A 85 -32.40 -29.48 -3.04
CA LYS A 85 -30.98 -29.30 -3.41
C LYS A 85 -30.76 -29.54 -4.91
N ALA A 86 -31.33 -30.63 -5.45
CA ALA A 86 -31.19 -30.94 -6.87
C ALA A 86 -31.85 -29.88 -7.77
N LEU A 87 -33.01 -29.34 -7.38
CA LEU A 87 -33.65 -28.25 -8.11
C LEU A 87 -32.86 -26.96 -8.02
N LEU A 88 -32.32 -26.61 -6.83
CA LEU A 88 -31.47 -25.45 -6.66
C LEU A 88 -30.21 -25.53 -7.53
N GLU A 89 -29.52 -26.67 -7.51
CA GLU A 89 -28.32 -26.89 -8.34
C GLU A 89 -28.64 -26.82 -9.84
N ALA A 90 -29.81 -27.36 -10.27
CA ALA A 90 -30.27 -27.25 -11.65
C ALA A 90 -30.53 -25.79 -12.03
N CYS A 91 -31.17 -25.01 -11.16
CA CYS A 91 -31.42 -23.58 -11.38
C CYS A 91 -30.13 -22.75 -11.37
N GLU A 92 -29.19 -23.04 -10.49
CA GLU A 92 -27.88 -22.33 -10.42
C GLU A 92 -27.09 -22.48 -11.72
N ASN A 93 -27.18 -23.60 -12.38
CA ASN A 93 -26.50 -23.91 -13.64
C ASN A 93 -27.29 -23.56 -14.89
N ALA A 94 -28.56 -23.19 -14.76
CA ALA A 94 -29.43 -22.85 -15.87
C ALA A 94 -29.28 -21.39 -16.32
N THR A 95 -29.62 -21.18 -17.59
CA THR A 95 -29.81 -19.84 -18.16
C THR A 95 -31.28 -19.49 -18.15
N PHE A 96 -31.60 -18.29 -17.70
CA PHE A 96 -32.98 -17.78 -17.65
C PHE A 96 -33.09 -16.52 -18.51
N ALA A 97 -34.16 -16.39 -19.27
CA ALA A 97 -34.42 -15.26 -20.14
C ALA A 97 -35.32 -14.20 -19.47
N ASP A 98 -36.37 -14.67 -18.76
CA ASP A 98 -37.43 -13.80 -18.24
C ASP A 98 -37.28 -13.58 -16.74
N SER A 99 -36.60 -12.49 -16.35
CA SER A 99 -36.60 -12.03 -14.97
C SER A 99 -37.95 -11.43 -14.59
N LYS A 100 -38.42 -11.72 -13.40
CA LYS A 100 -39.65 -11.12 -12.82
C LYS A 100 -39.32 -9.87 -11.99
N GLY A 101 -38.08 -9.64 -11.69
CA GLY A 101 -37.56 -8.46 -11.00
C GLY A 101 -36.10 -8.61 -10.64
N ASP A 102 -35.46 -7.49 -10.41
CA ASP A 102 -34.09 -7.41 -9.93
C ASP A 102 -33.99 -6.41 -8.77
N HIS A 103 -33.00 -6.61 -7.90
CA HIS A 103 -32.78 -5.75 -6.76
C HIS A 103 -31.32 -5.76 -6.34
N THR A 104 -30.85 -4.61 -5.82
CA THR A 104 -29.57 -4.49 -5.13
C THR A 104 -29.85 -4.10 -3.69
N PHE A 105 -29.46 -4.95 -2.73
CA PHE A 105 -29.71 -4.69 -1.31
C PHE A 105 -28.85 -3.53 -0.81
N ALA A 106 -29.51 -2.50 -0.25
CA ALA A 106 -28.85 -1.28 0.27
C ALA A 106 -28.32 -1.46 1.71
N SER A 107 -28.78 -2.48 2.43
CA SER A 107 -28.32 -2.85 3.77
C SER A 107 -28.64 -4.32 4.07
N ASP A 108 -28.12 -4.86 5.18
CA ASP A 108 -28.45 -6.22 5.67
C ASP A 108 -29.89 -6.34 6.19
N GLU A 109 -30.57 -5.21 6.39
CA GLU A 109 -31.98 -5.14 6.79
C GLU A 109 -32.92 -4.80 5.61
N ASP A 110 -32.37 -4.61 4.41
CA ASP A 110 -33.16 -4.32 3.22
C ASP A 110 -33.97 -5.55 2.80
N VAL A 111 -35.28 -5.33 2.60
CA VAL A 111 -36.24 -6.37 2.21
C VAL A 111 -36.87 -5.99 0.89
N TYR A 112 -36.53 -6.72 -0.14
CA TYR A 112 -37.05 -6.53 -1.47
C TYR A 112 -38.43 -7.18 -1.65
N ASN A 113 -39.47 -6.36 -1.88
CA ASN A 113 -40.75 -6.81 -2.35
C ASN A 113 -40.77 -6.80 -3.89
N PHE A 114 -40.69 -7.98 -4.51
CA PHE A 114 -40.70 -8.06 -5.97
C PHE A 114 -42.11 -8.04 -6.61
N GLY A 115 -43.12 -7.64 -5.80
CA GLY A 115 -44.46 -7.33 -6.26
C GLY A 115 -45.42 -8.52 -6.29
N THR A 116 -46.50 -8.36 -7.01
CA THR A 116 -47.61 -9.29 -7.10
C THR A 116 -47.34 -10.34 -8.17
N ASN A 117 -47.38 -11.63 -7.81
CA ASN A 117 -46.96 -12.72 -8.66
C ASN A 117 -48.04 -13.84 -8.72
N GLU A 118 -48.00 -14.61 -9.78
CA GLU A 118 -48.84 -15.80 -9.95
C GLU A 118 -48.30 -17.00 -9.15
N ALA A 119 -49.17 -17.96 -8.87
CA ALA A 119 -48.77 -19.24 -8.29
C ALA A 119 -47.68 -19.94 -9.15
N GLY A 120 -46.72 -20.57 -8.51
CA GLY A 120 -45.63 -21.26 -9.17
C GLY A 120 -44.36 -21.37 -8.34
N VAL A 121 -43.30 -21.87 -8.95
CA VAL A 121 -41.98 -21.98 -8.34
C VAL A 121 -41.09 -20.84 -8.82
N TYR A 122 -40.42 -20.19 -7.90
CA TYR A 122 -39.54 -19.07 -8.15
C TYR A 122 -38.13 -19.39 -7.67
N TYR A 123 -37.17 -18.92 -8.44
CA TYR A 123 -35.74 -18.97 -8.13
C TYR A 123 -35.19 -17.57 -8.03
N VAL A 124 -34.56 -17.29 -6.90
CA VAL A 124 -33.79 -16.05 -6.67
C VAL A 124 -32.34 -16.36 -6.96
N LYS A 125 -31.80 -15.73 -7.99
CA LYS A 125 -30.40 -15.88 -8.41
C LYS A 125 -29.58 -14.70 -7.93
N VAL A 126 -28.48 -14.94 -7.23
CA VAL A 126 -27.49 -13.91 -6.97
C VAL A 126 -26.74 -13.63 -8.27
N THR A 127 -26.69 -12.37 -8.69
CA THR A 127 -26.12 -11.93 -9.97
C THR A 127 -24.97 -10.94 -9.81
N GLY A 128 -24.74 -10.44 -8.59
CA GLY A 128 -23.63 -9.54 -8.29
C GLY A 128 -23.24 -9.60 -6.82
N GLN A 129 -21.99 -9.21 -6.52
CA GLN A 129 -21.41 -9.17 -5.18
C GLN A 129 -20.75 -7.81 -4.92
N PRO A 130 -20.67 -7.33 -3.66
CA PRO A 130 -19.91 -6.14 -3.32
C PRO A 130 -18.40 -6.40 -3.35
N ALA A 131 -17.62 -5.32 -3.53
CA ALA A 131 -16.17 -5.36 -3.64
C ALA A 131 -15.44 -5.93 -2.40
N GLU A 132 -16.06 -5.81 -1.22
CA GLU A 132 -15.45 -6.21 0.06
C GLU A 132 -15.71 -7.67 0.44
N THR A 133 -16.35 -8.43 -0.46
CA THR A 133 -16.88 -9.75 -0.15
C THR A 133 -16.46 -10.78 -1.19
N SER A 134 -15.87 -11.88 -0.73
CA SER A 134 -15.61 -13.05 -1.56
C SER A 134 -16.73 -14.08 -1.38
N VAL A 135 -17.47 -14.35 -2.43
CA VAL A 135 -18.48 -15.41 -2.43
C VAL A 135 -17.81 -16.77 -2.54
N LYS A 136 -18.03 -17.62 -1.54
CA LYS A 136 -17.44 -18.97 -1.47
C LYS A 136 -18.41 -20.06 -1.98
N LYS A 137 -19.69 -19.75 -2.07
CA LYS A 137 -20.73 -20.68 -2.52
C LYS A 137 -21.72 -19.94 -3.40
N LYS A 138 -22.14 -20.56 -4.50
CA LYS A 138 -23.21 -19.99 -5.31
C LYS A 138 -24.41 -19.73 -4.43
N GLY A 139 -24.95 -18.52 -4.52
CA GLY A 139 -26.09 -18.09 -3.71
C GLY A 139 -27.37 -18.14 -4.52
N GLY A 140 -28.45 -18.57 -3.90
CA GLY A 140 -29.76 -18.55 -4.45
C GLY A 140 -30.80 -19.11 -3.48
N ALA A 141 -32.04 -18.85 -3.75
CA ALA A 141 -33.16 -19.42 -2.98
C ALA A 141 -34.28 -19.89 -3.92
N LEU A 142 -34.95 -20.97 -3.51
CA LEU A 142 -36.15 -21.45 -4.15
C LEU A 142 -37.33 -21.24 -3.22
N PHE A 143 -38.46 -20.84 -3.76
CA PHE A 143 -39.71 -20.78 -3.03
C PHE A 143 -40.86 -21.04 -3.98
N ALA A 144 -41.98 -21.51 -3.43
CA ALA A 144 -43.21 -21.72 -4.16
C ALA A 144 -44.28 -20.75 -3.66
N LEU A 145 -45.01 -20.16 -4.58
CA LEU A 145 -46.24 -19.42 -4.27
C LEU A 145 -47.40 -20.35 -4.57
N PRO A 146 -48.18 -20.74 -3.56
CA PRO A 146 -49.32 -21.61 -3.73
C PRO A 146 -50.51 -20.86 -4.31
N GLU A 147 -51.36 -21.61 -4.96
CA GLU A 147 -52.66 -21.13 -5.36
C GLU A 147 -53.62 -21.13 -4.18
N GLY A 148 -54.42 -20.08 -4.04
CA GLY A 148 -55.59 -20.05 -3.16
C GLY A 148 -55.31 -19.85 -1.65
N THR A 149 -54.07 -19.71 -1.20
CA THR A 149 -53.76 -19.40 0.21
C THR A 149 -52.91 -18.17 0.32
N LYS A 150 -53.31 -17.21 1.14
CA LYS A 150 -52.42 -16.12 1.60
C LYS A 150 -51.32 -16.77 2.44
N THR A 151 -50.16 -17.04 1.85
CA THR A 151 -49.06 -17.60 2.59
C THR A 151 -48.28 -16.51 3.29
N THR A 152 -47.91 -16.79 4.51
CA THR A 152 -46.99 -15.97 5.31
C THR A 152 -45.53 -16.20 4.92
N GLN A 153 -45.24 -17.07 3.92
CA GLN A 153 -43.90 -17.25 3.42
C GLN A 153 -43.45 -16.03 2.63
N GLY A 154 -42.34 -15.43 3.08
CA GLY A 154 -41.84 -14.22 2.49
C GLY A 154 -42.75 -13.02 2.71
N SER A 155 -43.37 -12.88 3.89
CA SER A 155 -43.98 -11.62 4.34
C SER A 155 -42.91 -10.61 4.70
N ALA A 156 -43.29 -9.34 4.86
CA ALA A 156 -42.33 -8.30 5.32
C ALA A 156 -41.72 -8.62 6.69
N GLU A 157 -42.49 -9.31 7.56
CA GLU A 157 -42.07 -9.74 8.89
C GLU A 157 -41.25 -11.06 8.88
N ALA A 158 -41.41 -11.88 7.85
CA ALA A 158 -40.72 -13.17 7.68
C ALA A 158 -40.27 -13.36 6.22
N PRO A 159 -39.31 -12.56 5.75
CA PRO A 159 -38.82 -12.61 4.38
C PRO A 159 -38.08 -13.92 4.07
N ILE A 160 -37.97 -14.24 2.79
CA ILE A 160 -37.13 -15.33 2.29
C ILE A 160 -35.67 -14.87 2.42
N GLU A 161 -34.92 -15.44 3.35
CA GLU A 161 -33.51 -15.09 3.56
C GLU A 161 -32.59 -15.78 2.55
N LEU A 162 -31.76 -14.98 1.87
CA LEU A 162 -30.69 -15.49 1.03
C LEU A 162 -29.48 -15.84 1.91
N LYS A 163 -29.16 -17.12 1.98
CA LYS A 163 -27.98 -17.62 2.70
C LYS A 163 -26.77 -17.62 1.78
N ILE A 164 -26.08 -16.49 1.72
CA ILE A 164 -24.86 -16.32 0.93
C ILE A 164 -23.64 -16.61 1.81
N ASN A 165 -22.85 -17.61 1.41
CA ASN A 165 -21.59 -17.91 2.12
C ASN A 165 -20.47 -17.02 1.57
N THR A 166 -19.97 -16.13 2.41
CA THR A 166 -19.01 -15.10 2.05
C THR A 166 -17.81 -15.10 3.00
N GLY A 167 -16.67 -14.62 2.50
CA GLY A 167 -15.51 -14.23 3.28
C GLY A 167 -15.21 -12.76 3.04
N ALA A 168 -14.59 -12.09 4.01
CA ALA A 168 -14.02 -10.76 3.80
C ALA A 168 -12.87 -10.82 2.79
N VAL A 169 -12.72 -9.75 2.02
CA VAL A 169 -11.55 -9.53 1.16
C VAL A 169 -10.64 -8.52 1.85
N GLU A 170 -9.45 -8.95 2.20
CA GLU A 170 -8.45 -8.12 2.84
C GLU A 170 -7.27 -7.92 1.89
N VAL A 171 -6.78 -6.68 1.82
CA VAL A 171 -5.59 -6.30 1.06
C VAL A 171 -4.77 -5.37 1.93
N SER A 172 -3.49 -5.65 2.05
CA SER A 172 -2.60 -4.86 2.90
C SER A 172 -1.19 -4.79 2.32
N LYS A 173 -0.52 -3.68 2.61
CA LYS A 173 0.86 -3.42 2.23
C LYS A 173 1.70 -3.05 3.43
N GLU A 174 2.93 -3.53 3.46
CA GLU A 174 3.90 -3.29 4.53
C GLU A 174 5.29 -3.01 3.95
N ILE A 175 6.11 -2.28 4.71
CA ILE A 175 7.56 -2.16 4.48
C ILE A 175 8.25 -3.19 5.37
N VAL A 176 9.17 -3.96 4.78
CA VAL A 176 9.95 -4.96 5.52
C VAL A 176 11.20 -4.32 6.06
N GLY A 177 11.39 -4.38 7.38
CA GLY A 177 12.59 -3.83 8.04
C GLY A 177 12.61 -2.30 8.14
N GLY A 178 11.44 -1.65 8.13
CA GLY A 178 11.34 -0.20 8.29
C GLY A 178 11.82 0.28 9.66
N ASP A 179 12.41 1.47 9.71
CA ASP A 179 12.98 2.10 10.92
C ASP A 179 11.95 2.89 11.74
N ILE A 180 10.74 3.12 11.21
CA ILE A 180 9.65 3.79 11.90
C ILE A 180 8.57 2.79 12.31
N ASP A 181 7.89 2.19 11.32
CA ASP A 181 6.87 1.16 11.50
C ASP A 181 6.68 0.36 10.19
N THR A 182 5.69 -0.53 10.13
CA THR A 182 5.41 -1.32 8.92
C THR A 182 4.82 -0.51 7.77
N LYS A 183 4.41 0.75 8.00
CA LYS A 183 3.83 1.65 6.98
C LYS A 183 4.74 2.78 6.57
N LYS A 184 5.79 3.04 7.34
CA LYS A 184 6.70 4.17 7.15
C LYS A 184 8.13 3.77 7.42
N THR A 185 9.04 4.27 6.60
CA THR A 185 10.49 4.13 6.79
C THR A 185 11.21 5.36 6.29
N THR A 186 12.48 5.49 6.63
CA THR A 186 13.38 6.43 5.98
C THR A 186 14.35 5.68 5.07
N ALA A 187 14.82 6.32 4.01
CA ALA A 187 15.81 5.78 3.09
C ALA A 187 16.63 6.91 2.45
N SER A 188 17.87 6.62 2.13
CA SER A 188 18.71 7.50 1.29
C SER A 188 18.48 7.18 -0.19
N ALA A 189 18.78 8.13 -1.07
CA ALA A 189 18.86 7.83 -2.50
C ALA A 189 19.88 6.71 -2.75
N GLY A 190 19.50 5.74 -3.57
CA GLY A 190 20.28 4.52 -3.82
C GLY A 190 19.95 3.35 -2.89
N ASP A 191 19.23 3.56 -1.79
CA ASP A 191 18.81 2.48 -0.91
C ASP A 191 17.71 1.64 -1.52
N THR A 192 17.77 0.33 -1.29
CA THR A 192 16.74 -0.62 -1.69
C THR A 192 15.70 -0.74 -0.59
N VAL A 193 14.44 -0.44 -0.90
CA VAL A 193 13.30 -0.64 -0.01
C VAL A 193 12.56 -1.92 -0.40
N THR A 194 12.23 -2.73 0.59
CA THR A 194 11.46 -3.97 0.40
C THR A 194 10.01 -3.77 0.86
N PHE A 195 9.09 -4.09 -0.04
CA PHE A 195 7.64 -4.04 0.20
C PHE A 195 7.05 -5.44 0.20
N LYS A 196 6.06 -5.65 1.06
CA LYS A 196 5.28 -6.87 1.15
C LYS A 196 3.80 -6.53 0.97
N LEU A 197 3.18 -7.14 -0.03
CA LEU A 197 1.75 -7.05 -0.30
C LEU A 197 1.10 -8.35 0.13
N THR A 198 -0.03 -8.26 0.81
CA THR A 198 -0.79 -9.43 1.22
C THR A 198 -2.24 -9.24 0.80
N ALA A 199 -2.77 -10.20 0.04
CA ALA A 199 -4.16 -10.19 -0.39
C ALA A 199 -4.80 -11.54 -0.07
N SER A 200 -6.01 -11.52 0.51
CA SER A 200 -6.70 -12.76 0.87
C SER A 200 -7.09 -13.58 -0.36
N VAL A 201 -7.02 -14.89 -0.24
CA VAL A 201 -7.54 -15.80 -1.27
C VAL A 201 -9.06 -15.66 -1.36
N THR A 202 -9.54 -15.37 -2.56
CA THR A 202 -10.98 -15.21 -2.87
C THR A 202 -11.49 -16.41 -3.66
N GLY A 203 -12.82 -16.52 -3.83
CA GLY A 203 -13.42 -17.60 -4.59
C GLY A 203 -13.40 -18.97 -3.88
N SER A 204 -13.77 -19.98 -4.62
CA SER A 204 -13.79 -21.40 -4.22
C SER A 204 -13.91 -22.31 -5.46
N LYS A 205 -13.91 -23.63 -5.27
CA LYS A 205 -14.19 -24.56 -6.39
C LYS A 205 -15.60 -24.39 -6.96
N GLU A 206 -16.59 -24.00 -6.14
CA GLU A 206 -17.97 -23.72 -6.58
C GLU A 206 -18.10 -22.35 -7.25
N VAL A 207 -17.31 -21.37 -6.80
CA VAL A 207 -17.24 -20.01 -7.35
C VAL A 207 -15.79 -19.75 -7.77
N PRO A 208 -15.34 -20.41 -8.85
CA PRO A 208 -13.95 -20.32 -9.27
C PRO A 208 -13.64 -18.93 -9.84
N LEU A 209 -12.38 -18.53 -9.68
CA LEU A 209 -11.84 -17.32 -10.29
C LEU A 209 -11.44 -17.59 -11.74
N THR A 210 -11.63 -16.59 -12.57
CA THR A 210 -11.07 -16.50 -13.93
C THR A 210 -9.92 -15.50 -13.99
N GLU A 211 -9.80 -14.62 -13.00
CA GLU A 211 -8.73 -13.63 -12.85
C GLU A 211 -8.44 -13.40 -11.37
N TYR A 212 -7.16 -13.18 -11.04
CA TYR A 212 -6.69 -12.72 -9.73
C TYR A 212 -5.39 -11.94 -9.92
N THR A 213 -5.46 -10.63 -9.73
CA THR A 213 -4.35 -9.71 -9.98
C THR A 213 -4.16 -8.78 -8.80
N ILE A 214 -2.97 -8.80 -8.22
CA ILE A 214 -2.53 -7.80 -7.24
C ILE A 214 -1.88 -6.67 -8.03
N HIS A 215 -2.32 -5.45 -7.76
CA HIS A 215 -1.80 -4.22 -8.34
C HIS A 215 -0.90 -3.52 -7.32
N ASP A 216 0.23 -3.01 -7.79
CA ASP A 216 1.17 -2.19 -7.04
C ASP A 216 1.33 -0.84 -7.73
N ASN A 217 1.00 0.24 -7.02
CA ASN A 217 1.13 1.61 -7.52
C ASN A 217 2.30 2.28 -6.81
N LEU A 218 3.47 2.22 -7.44
CA LEU A 218 4.73 2.77 -6.94
C LEU A 218 4.95 4.18 -7.50
N SER A 219 5.22 5.15 -6.62
CA SER A 219 5.49 6.51 -7.06
C SER A 219 6.73 6.61 -7.96
N GLY A 220 6.79 7.64 -8.81
CA GLY A 220 7.92 7.91 -9.69
C GLY A 220 9.27 8.18 -8.99
N SER A 221 9.25 8.26 -7.66
CA SER A 221 10.45 8.41 -6.80
C SER A 221 11.33 7.16 -6.72
N PHE A 222 10.86 6.03 -7.23
CA PHE A 222 11.58 4.76 -7.23
C PHE A 222 11.96 4.34 -8.65
N ASP A 223 12.97 3.49 -8.76
CA ASP A 223 13.26 2.77 -10.00
C ASP A 223 12.23 1.66 -10.23
N THR A 224 12.29 1.05 -11.43
CA THR A 224 11.44 -0.10 -11.77
C THR A 224 11.62 -1.20 -10.72
N PRO A 225 10.52 -1.65 -10.07
CA PRO A 225 10.62 -2.63 -9.01
C PRO A 225 10.92 -4.04 -9.54
N ALA A 226 11.51 -4.85 -8.67
CA ALA A 226 11.70 -6.27 -8.90
C ALA A 226 10.80 -7.08 -7.97
N VAL A 227 9.90 -7.89 -8.54
CA VAL A 227 9.15 -8.90 -7.77
C VAL A 227 10.10 -10.04 -7.45
N THR A 228 10.41 -10.23 -6.17
CA THR A 228 11.41 -11.20 -5.69
C THR A 228 10.78 -12.53 -5.30
N GLU A 229 9.51 -12.49 -4.85
CA GLU A 229 8.80 -13.69 -4.42
C GLU A 229 7.28 -13.52 -4.51
N VAL A 230 6.60 -14.58 -4.95
CA VAL A 230 5.13 -14.74 -4.83
C VAL A 230 4.84 -16.03 -4.11
N LYS A 231 4.04 -15.98 -3.05
CA LYS A 231 3.64 -17.12 -2.23
C LYS A 231 2.12 -17.22 -2.13
N VAL A 232 1.66 -18.45 -1.92
CA VAL A 232 0.32 -18.70 -1.40
C VAL A 232 0.50 -19.35 -0.03
N ASP A 233 0.07 -18.66 1.02
CA ASP A 233 0.49 -18.91 2.41
C ASP A 233 2.03 -18.98 2.52
N ASN A 234 2.57 -20.16 2.84
CA ASN A 234 4.01 -20.39 2.96
C ASN A 234 4.63 -21.06 1.72
N THR A 235 3.83 -21.36 0.69
CA THR A 235 4.29 -22.05 -0.51
C THR A 235 4.69 -21.07 -1.59
N LYS A 236 5.97 -21.07 -1.96
CA LYS A 236 6.47 -20.25 -3.07
C LYS A 236 5.93 -20.79 -4.40
N LEU A 237 5.37 -19.88 -5.20
CA LEU A 237 4.91 -20.20 -6.55
C LEU A 237 6.08 -20.25 -7.53
N SER A 238 5.95 -21.10 -8.55
CA SER A 238 6.86 -21.10 -9.68
C SER A 238 6.54 -19.94 -10.63
N THR A 239 7.51 -19.52 -11.43
CA THR A 239 7.32 -18.42 -12.40
C THR A 239 6.32 -18.73 -13.51
N SER A 240 5.89 -19.99 -13.66
CA SER A 240 4.80 -20.41 -14.55
C SER A 240 3.41 -20.19 -13.95
N ASP A 241 3.32 -20.01 -12.63
CA ASP A 241 2.06 -19.91 -11.90
C ASP A 241 1.52 -18.47 -11.84
N TYR A 242 2.37 -17.49 -12.20
CA TYR A 242 2.00 -16.07 -12.25
C TYR A 242 2.74 -15.32 -13.34
N THR A 243 2.26 -14.13 -13.67
CA THR A 243 2.92 -13.18 -14.57
C THR A 243 3.14 -11.86 -13.85
N VAL A 244 4.18 -11.12 -14.27
CA VAL A 244 4.45 -9.76 -13.80
C VAL A 244 4.47 -8.83 -15.00
N ASP A 245 3.61 -7.80 -14.97
CA ASP A 245 3.65 -6.68 -15.91
C ASP A 245 4.06 -5.42 -15.14
N ALA A 246 5.30 -4.99 -15.34
CA ALA A 246 5.88 -3.78 -14.78
C ALA A 246 6.09 -2.69 -15.85
N SER A 247 5.34 -2.72 -16.95
CA SER A 247 5.40 -1.73 -18.02
C SER A 247 4.97 -0.33 -17.57
N SER A 248 4.12 -0.26 -16.54
CA SER A 248 3.74 0.98 -15.84
C SER A 248 4.09 0.88 -14.37
N GLN A 249 4.90 1.82 -13.88
CA GLN A 249 5.26 1.90 -12.47
C GLN A 249 4.08 2.28 -11.56
N SER A 250 3.10 3.01 -12.09
CA SER A 250 1.87 3.36 -11.38
C SER A 250 0.81 2.25 -11.39
N ASP A 251 1.06 1.12 -12.06
CA ASP A 251 0.17 -0.04 -12.07
C ASP A 251 0.96 -1.30 -12.46
N ILE A 252 1.75 -1.80 -11.53
CA ILE A 252 2.49 -3.05 -11.67
C ILE A 252 1.51 -4.17 -11.35
N LYS A 253 1.34 -5.12 -12.28
CA LYS A 253 0.37 -6.20 -12.15
C LYS A 253 1.07 -7.52 -11.87
N ILE A 254 0.67 -8.17 -10.83
CA ILE A 254 1.10 -9.53 -10.47
C ILE A 254 -0.14 -10.42 -10.55
N SER A 255 -0.28 -11.14 -11.67
CA SER A 255 -1.48 -11.93 -11.97
C SER A 255 -1.21 -13.42 -11.87
N LEU A 256 -2.05 -14.14 -11.15
CA LEU A 256 -2.04 -15.61 -11.17
C LEU A 256 -2.38 -16.11 -12.57
N SER A 257 -1.65 -17.11 -13.06
CA SER A 257 -1.86 -17.64 -14.42
C SER A 257 -3.20 -18.37 -14.53
N GLU A 258 -3.76 -18.40 -15.74
CA GLU A 258 -4.98 -19.14 -16.03
C GLU A 258 -4.83 -20.64 -15.68
N SER A 259 -3.67 -21.23 -15.96
CA SER A 259 -3.37 -22.62 -15.63
C SER A 259 -3.38 -22.87 -14.13
N TYR A 260 -2.87 -21.94 -13.32
CA TYR A 260 -2.87 -22.04 -11.86
C TYR A 260 -4.31 -21.95 -11.30
N LEU A 261 -5.12 -21.00 -11.78
CA LEU A 261 -6.51 -20.84 -11.37
C LEU A 261 -7.38 -22.04 -11.82
N LYS A 262 -7.11 -22.61 -13.01
CA LYS A 262 -7.76 -23.84 -13.48
C LYS A 262 -7.43 -25.03 -12.58
N ALA A 263 -6.17 -25.21 -12.22
CA ALA A 263 -5.73 -26.25 -11.28
C ALA A 263 -6.40 -26.09 -9.91
N ALA A 264 -6.60 -24.85 -9.44
CA ALA A 264 -7.35 -24.57 -8.21
C ALA A 264 -8.80 -25.00 -8.29
N LYS A 265 -9.49 -24.70 -9.40
CA LYS A 265 -10.87 -25.14 -9.66
C LYS A 265 -10.97 -26.67 -9.68
N GLU A 266 -10.06 -27.34 -10.33
CA GLU A 266 -9.99 -28.80 -10.42
C GLU A 266 -9.56 -29.45 -9.09
N GLY A 267 -8.95 -28.67 -8.18
CA GLY A 267 -8.48 -29.13 -6.87
C GLY A 267 -7.16 -29.89 -6.94
N THR A 268 -6.36 -29.60 -7.96
CA THR A 268 -5.00 -30.15 -8.11
C THR A 268 -3.95 -29.27 -7.45
N ASN A 269 -4.31 -28.06 -7.01
CA ASN A 269 -3.54 -27.25 -6.06
C ASN A 269 -4.40 -26.84 -4.85
N ASN A 270 -3.76 -26.24 -3.83
CA ASN A 270 -4.42 -25.87 -2.57
C ASN A 270 -4.87 -24.41 -2.50
N PHE A 271 -4.95 -23.69 -3.62
CA PHE A 271 -5.24 -22.25 -3.62
C PHE A 271 -6.50 -21.91 -2.81
N TYR A 272 -7.64 -22.54 -3.08
CA TYR A 272 -8.89 -22.25 -2.37
C TYR A 272 -8.96 -22.75 -0.92
N ALA A 273 -7.99 -23.54 -0.48
CA ALA A 273 -7.82 -23.94 0.91
C ALA A 273 -6.85 -23.02 1.69
N SER A 274 -6.18 -22.11 0.99
CA SER A 274 -5.21 -21.17 1.53
C SER A 274 -5.88 -19.88 2.00
N SER A 275 -5.16 -19.08 2.80
CA SER A 275 -5.65 -17.82 3.35
C SER A 275 -5.22 -16.64 2.49
N ASP A 276 -3.92 -16.56 2.14
CA ASP A 276 -3.32 -15.35 1.59
C ASP A 276 -2.42 -15.61 0.38
N VAL A 277 -2.41 -14.64 -0.52
CA VAL A 277 -1.37 -14.46 -1.54
C VAL A 277 -0.44 -13.35 -1.06
N VAL A 278 0.85 -13.65 -0.98
CA VAL A 278 1.88 -12.72 -0.51
C VAL A 278 2.87 -12.45 -1.64
N VAL A 279 3.05 -11.17 -1.96
CA VAL A 279 4.04 -10.70 -2.93
C VAL A 279 5.11 -9.91 -2.20
N THR A 280 6.37 -10.21 -2.47
CA THR A 280 7.51 -9.40 -2.02
C THR A 280 8.16 -8.76 -3.22
N LEU A 281 8.35 -7.46 -3.16
CA LEU A 281 9.04 -6.71 -4.20
C LEU A 281 10.03 -5.72 -3.58
N THR A 282 11.05 -5.36 -4.36
CA THR A 282 12.07 -4.38 -3.98
C THR A 282 12.11 -3.26 -5.00
N ALA A 283 12.38 -2.04 -4.56
CA ALA A 283 12.62 -0.90 -5.43
C ALA A 283 13.70 0.01 -4.83
N VAL A 284 14.50 0.66 -5.68
CA VAL A 284 15.56 1.58 -5.27
C VAL A 284 15.00 3.00 -5.25
N LEU A 285 15.23 3.73 -4.15
CA LEU A 285 14.85 5.14 -4.04
C LEU A 285 15.78 6.00 -4.92
N LYS A 286 15.21 6.84 -5.79
CA LYS A 286 15.97 7.72 -6.68
C LYS A 286 16.44 9.00 -5.98
N ASP A 287 17.43 9.65 -6.60
CA ASP A 287 17.86 11.01 -6.24
C ASP A 287 16.79 12.09 -6.52
N THR A 288 15.82 11.79 -7.39
CA THR A 288 14.64 12.62 -7.67
C THR A 288 13.52 12.46 -6.65
N ALA A 289 13.70 11.64 -5.61
CA ALA A 289 12.73 11.46 -4.54
C ALA A 289 12.38 12.79 -3.84
N VAL A 290 11.18 12.90 -3.33
CA VAL A 290 10.72 14.09 -2.62
C VAL A 290 11.25 14.08 -1.19
N SER A 291 11.98 15.11 -0.78
CA SER A 291 12.46 15.27 0.60
C SER A 291 11.34 15.70 1.54
N GLY A 292 11.38 15.20 2.77
CA GLY A 292 10.46 15.52 3.85
C GLY A 292 9.62 14.32 4.30
N ASN A 293 8.80 14.55 5.30
CA ASN A 293 7.93 13.55 5.94
C ASN A 293 6.44 13.78 5.65
N THR A 294 6.10 14.39 4.53
CA THR A 294 4.71 14.62 4.12
C THR A 294 4.05 13.33 3.65
N ALA A 295 2.75 13.21 3.87
CA ALA A 295 1.97 12.02 3.50
C ALA A 295 1.93 11.70 1.98
N THR A 296 2.44 12.59 1.14
CA THR A 296 2.50 12.39 -0.32
C THR A 296 3.91 12.04 -0.82
N ALA A 297 4.92 12.04 0.06
CA ALA A 297 6.30 11.76 -0.33
C ALA A 297 6.50 10.26 -0.55
N ASN A 298 7.04 9.91 -1.72
CA ASN A 298 7.57 8.59 -2.07
C ASN A 298 6.67 7.42 -1.63
N SER A 299 5.39 7.46 -2.05
CA SER A 299 4.38 6.49 -1.63
C SER A 299 4.39 5.23 -2.50
N ASN A 300 3.86 4.15 -1.93
CA ASN A 300 3.52 2.93 -2.62
C ASN A 300 2.20 2.38 -2.08
N SER A 301 1.21 2.13 -2.96
CA SER A 301 -0.11 1.59 -2.59
C SER A 301 -0.43 0.33 -3.38
N ASP A 302 -1.41 -0.44 -2.91
CA ASP A 302 -1.83 -1.67 -3.56
C ASP A 302 -3.34 -1.81 -3.69
N SER A 303 -3.78 -2.68 -4.59
CA SER A 303 -5.15 -3.17 -4.69
C SER A 303 -5.18 -4.60 -5.23
N LEU A 304 -6.35 -5.23 -5.12
CA LEU A 304 -6.64 -6.55 -5.65
C LEU A 304 -7.80 -6.45 -6.63
N THR A 305 -7.62 -6.97 -7.83
CA THR A 305 -8.71 -7.23 -8.79
C THR A 305 -8.89 -8.73 -8.94
N TYR A 306 -10.13 -9.21 -8.86
CA TYR A 306 -10.45 -10.60 -9.16
C TYR A 306 -11.78 -10.70 -9.90
N THR A 307 -11.92 -11.73 -10.72
CA THR A 307 -13.12 -11.99 -11.53
C THR A 307 -13.64 -13.40 -11.24
N ASN A 308 -14.93 -13.50 -11.02
CA ASN A 308 -15.68 -14.76 -10.90
C ASN A 308 -17.02 -14.68 -11.65
N VAL A 309 -17.92 -15.64 -11.44
CA VAL A 309 -19.25 -15.70 -12.08
C VAL A 309 -20.16 -14.51 -11.76
N TYR A 310 -19.83 -13.71 -10.74
CA TYR A 310 -20.58 -12.50 -10.36
C TYR A 310 -19.97 -11.22 -10.93
N GLY A 311 -18.96 -11.33 -11.78
CA GLY A 311 -18.26 -10.22 -12.40
C GLY A 311 -16.90 -9.90 -11.77
N GLN A 312 -16.30 -8.82 -12.25
CA GLN A 312 -15.03 -8.30 -11.74
C GLN A 312 -15.28 -7.48 -10.49
N THR A 313 -14.35 -7.60 -9.56
CA THR A 313 -14.38 -6.90 -8.27
C THR A 313 -12.99 -6.36 -7.98
N GLU A 314 -12.92 -5.13 -7.49
CA GLU A 314 -11.69 -4.49 -7.03
C GLU A 314 -11.78 -4.15 -5.55
N LYS A 315 -10.70 -4.38 -4.80
CA LYS A 315 -10.54 -4.00 -3.39
C LYS A 315 -9.24 -3.21 -3.23
N SER A 316 -9.36 -1.97 -2.80
CA SER A 316 -8.21 -1.15 -2.43
C SER A 316 -7.53 -1.68 -1.17
N GLY A 317 -6.21 -1.62 -1.16
CA GLY A 317 -5.37 -2.02 -0.04
C GLY A 317 -4.84 -0.84 0.78
N GLY A 318 -3.58 -0.96 1.20
CA GLY A 318 -2.90 0.03 2.02
C GLY A 318 -1.97 0.94 1.23
N THR A 319 -1.50 2.00 1.89
CA THR A 319 -0.42 2.84 1.38
C THR A 319 0.70 2.90 2.40
N VAL A 320 1.94 2.82 1.92
CA VAL A 320 3.15 2.99 2.72
C VAL A 320 3.96 4.16 2.20
N TYR A 321 4.84 4.72 3.04
CA TYR A 321 5.59 5.93 2.74
C TYR A 321 7.06 5.77 3.07
N VAL A 322 7.92 6.24 2.17
CA VAL A 322 9.37 6.30 2.38
C VAL A 322 9.80 7.75 2.45
N TYR A 323 10.40 8.15 3.56
CA TYR A 323 10.86 9.50 3.80
C TYR A 323 12.35 9.62 3.52
N THR A 324 12.76 10.78 3.04
CA THR A 324 14.16 11.14 2.85
C THR A 324 14.34 12.62 3.18
N PHE A 325 15.52 13.02 3.63
CA PHE A 325 15.76 14.35 4.17
C PHE A 325 16.95 15.02 3.51
N ASP A 326 16.93 16.33 3.51
CA ASP A 326 18.06 17.14 3.06
C ASP A 326 18.81 17.71 4.28
N LEU A 327 20.14 17.73 4.21
CA LEU A 327 21.02 18.30 5.21
C LEU A 327 21.72 19.55 4.64
N PRO A 328 21.19 20.75 4.90
CA PRO A 328 21.84 21.99 4.50
C PRO A 328 23.06 22.28 5.39
N VAL A 329 24.11 22.79 4.76
CA VAL A 329 25.32 23.31 5.43
C VAL A 329 25.57 24.74 4.97
N PHE A 330 25.83 25.64 5.89
CA PHE A 330 26.12 27.03 5.64
C PHE A 330 27.52 27.40 6.15
N LYS A 331 28.38 27.76 5.24
CA LYS A 331 29.72 28.23 5.47
C LYS A 331 29.77 29.75 5.53
N TYR A 332 30.32 30.33 6.58
CA TYR A 332 30.30 31.76 6.76
C TYR A 332 31.58 32.34 7.42
N ASP A 333 31.80 33.65 7.25
CA ASP A 333 32.86 34.41 7.94
C ASP A 333 32.48 34.60 9.41
N GLY A 334 33.23 33.94 10.30
CA GLY A 334 33.03 33.99 11.74
C GLY A 334 33.41 35.33 12.39
N THR A 335 34.00 36.28 11.64
CA THR A 335 34.34 37.62 12.15
C THR A 335 33.24 38.65 11.95
N THR A 336 32.16 38.30 11.18
CA THR A 336 31.09 39.23 10.85
C THR A 336 29.80 38.84 11.59
N ASP A 337 29.14 39.79 12.25
CA ASP A 337 27.87 39.55 12.95
C ASP A 337 26.74 39.12 12.00
N ASN A 338 26.81 39.53 10.75
CA ASN A 338 25.81 39.17 9.71
C ASN A 338 26.07 37.83 9.01
N LYS A 339 27.06 37.05 9.48
CA LYS A 339 27.40 35.74 8.91
C LYS A 339 27.49 35.75 7.38
N THR A 340 28.43 36.51 6.84
CA THR A 340 28.67 36.58 5.38
C THR A 340 29.05 35.20 4.85
N GLY A 341 28.28 34.67 3.87
CA GLY A 341 28.53 33.36 3.30
C GLY A 341 29.86 33.27 2.53
N LEU A 342 30.52 32.11 2.62
CA LEU A 342 31.82 31.85 2.00
C LEU A 342 31.70 30.70 1.00
N GLY A 343 31.91 31.03 -0.28
CA GLY A 343 31.91 30.04 -1.36
C GLY A 343 33.24 29.29 -1.47
N ASN A 344 33.23 28.17 -2.21
CA ASN A 344 34.39 27.33 -2.50
C ASN A 344 34.97 26.60 -1.27
N ALA A 345 34.23 26.44 -0.18
CA ALA A 345 34.57 25.50 0.87
C ALA A 345 34.12 24.09 0.48
N THR A 346 34.95 23.08 0.68
CA THR A 346 34.59 21.69 0.39
C THR A 346 34.32 20.91 1.65
N PHE A 347 33.22 20.19 1.67
CA PHE A 347 32.79 19.37 2.78
C PHE A 347 32.67 17.90 2.37
N GLU A 348 33.05 17.01 3.26
CA GLU A 348 32.77 15.59 3.22
C GLU A 348 31.61 15.26 4.16
N LEU A 349 30.64 14.45 3.68
CA LEU A 349 29.63 13.78 4.48
C LEU A 349 30.05 12.32 4.64
N LYS A 350 30.07 11.83 5.89
CA LYS A 350 30.39 10.43 6.21
C LYS A 350 29.30 9.81 7.06
N THR A 351 29.21 8.47 7.04
CA THR A 351 28.42 7.73 8.02
C THR A 351 29.01 7.89 9.41
N LYS A 352 28.27 7.47 10.44
CA LYS A 352 28.77 7.43 11.82
C LYS A 352 30.09 6.66 11.94
N GLU A 353 30.25 5.59 11.19
CA GLU A 353 31.41 4.70 11.15
C GLU A 353 32.59 5.28 10.37
N GLY A 354 32.38 6.39 9.64
CA GLY A 354 33.41 7.08 8.89
C GLY A 354 33.48 6.76 7.39
N THR A 355 32.54 5.98 6.86
CA THR A 355 32.46 5.72 5.42
C THR A 355 32.01 6.99 4.69
N LEU A 356 32.74 7.40 3.66
CA LEU A 356 32.41 8.55 2.82
C LEU A 356 31.11 8.29 2.06
N ILE A 357 30.16 9.23 2.16
CA ILE A 357 28.88 9.23 1.44
C ILE A 357 28.99 10.17 0.24
N ASP A 358 29.41 11.43 0.46
CA ASP A 358 29.43 12.44 -0.58
C ASP A 358 30.46 13.53 -0.27
N THR A 359 30.91 14.26 -1.30
CA THR A 359 31.80 15.41 -1.20
C THR A 359 31.23 16.55 -2.03
N LYS A 360 30.97 17.70 -1.41
CA LYS A 360 30.37 18.86 -2.07
C LYS A 360 31.07 20.17 -1.68
N THR A 361 30.95 21.14 -2.59
CA THR A 361 31.55 22.48 -2.43
C THR A 361 30.46 23.53 -2.31
N THR A 362 30.60 24.52 -1.43
CA THR A 362 29.68 25.63 -1.23
C THR A 362 29.60 26.54 -2.44
N ASP A 363 28.39 27.02 -2.73
CA ASP A 363 28.13 28.06 -3.72
C ASP A 363 28.71 29.44 -3.29
N GLY A 364 28.56 30.46 -4.16
CA GLY A 364 29.05 31.82 -3.87
C GLY A 364 28.42 32.48 -2.65
N SER A 365 27.30 31.95 -2.17
CA SER A 365 26.59 32.42 -0.97
C SER A 365 26.89 31.59 0.28
N GLY A 366 27.81 30.62 0.18
CA GLY A 366 28.23 29.78 1.29
C GLY A 366 27.34 28.57 1.57
N ASN A 367 26.38 28.25 0.71
CA ASN A 367 25.43 27.15 0.89
C ASN A 367 25.87 25.90 0.16
N VAL A 368 25.65 24.74 0.80
CA VAL A 368 25.73 23.43 0.19
C VAL A 368 24.70 22.51 0.85
N THR A 369 24.11 21.57 0.11
CA THR A 369 23.10 20.63 0.64
C THR A 369 23.48 19.21 0.28
N PHE A 370 23.57 18.34 1.29
CA PHE A 370 23.58 16.90 1.10
C PHE A 370 22.12 16.42 1.10
N ALA A 371 21.66 15.95 -0.03
CA ALA A 371 20.23 15.66 -0.25
C ALA A 371 19.93 14.17 -0.17
N LYS A 372 18.67 13.86 0.11
CA LYS A 372 18.11 12.51 0.05
C LYS A 372 18.79 11.53 1.01
N LEU A 373 18.87 11.91 2.27
CA LEU A 373 19.46 11.11 3.35
C LEU A 373 18.34 10.44 4.16
N ALA A 374 18.56 9.21 4.60
CA ALA A 374 17.76 8.56 5.62
C ALA A 374 17.89 9.26 6.98
N ALA A 375 17.00 8.96 7.92
CA ALA A 375 17.28 9.25 9.33
C ALA A 375 18.54 8.49 9.78
N GLY A 376 19.35 9.13 10.60
CA GLY A 376 20.61 8.52 11.01
C GLY A 376 21.60 9.51 11.61
N THR A 377 22.80 9.01 11.91
CA THR A 377 23.90 9.82 12.42
C THR A 377 24.97 9.94 11.34
N TYR A 378 25.35 11.17 11.08
CA TYR A 378 26.31 11.55 10.05
C TYR A 378 27.45 12.39 10.65
N LYS A 379 28.55 12.51 9.92
CA LYS A 379 29.67 13.38 10.22
C LYS A 379 29.91 14.32 9.05
N VAL A 380 29.90 15.61 9.31
CA VAL A 380 30.23 16.66 8.34
C VAL A 380 31.57 17.27 8.72
N LYS A 381 32.51 17.35 7.77
CA LYS A 381 33.81 17.91 7.98
C LYS A 381 34.25 18.73 6.78
N GLU A 382 34.80 19.90 7.04
CA GLU A 382 35.48 20.70 6.03
C GLU A 382 36.82 20.05 5.65
N THR A 383 37.09 19.94 4.36
CA THR A 383 38.35 19.39 3.81
C THR A 383 39.13 20.41 3.00
N VAL A 384 38.48 21.45 2.47
CA VAL A 384 39.11 22.58 1.77
C VAL A 384 38.44 23.87 2.24
N ALA A 385 39.24 24.78 2.81
CA ALA A 385 38.77 26.11 3.19
C ALA A 385 38.68 27.07 2.00
N PRO A 386 37.82 28.11 2.07
CA PRO A 386 37.84 29.21 1.12
C PRO A 386 39.18 29.92 1.06
N ALA A 387 39.53 30.49 -0.08
CA ALA A 387 40.79 31.22 -0.24
C ALA A 387 40.89 32.40 0.76
N GLY A 388 41.98 32.46 1.53
CA GLY A 388 42.21 33.47 2.53
C GLY A 388 41.68 33.16 3.93
N TYR A 389 41.10 31.97 4.14
CA TYR A 389 40.60 31.51 5.42
C TYR A 389 41.37 30.28 5.93
N ASN A 390 41.34 30.10 7.24
CA ASN A 390 41.89 28.91 7.88
C ASN A 390 40.89 27.77 7.81
N LEU A 391 41.38 26.53 7.59
CA LEU A 391 40.54 25.33 7.57
C LEU A 391 39.91 25.12 8.95
N ASN A 392 38.59 24.95 9.00
CA ASN A 392 37.89 24.50 10.19
C ASN A 392 38.09 22.98 10.37
N SER A 393 38.88 22.62 11.39
CA SER A 393 39.23 21.23 11.67
C SER A 393 38.15 20.47 12.45
N SER A 394 37.13 21.15 12.95
CA SER A 394 36.04 20.53 13.73
C SER A 394 35.25 19.52 12.91
N GLU A 395 34.89 18.41 13.54
CA GLU A 395 33.95 17.42 12.96
C GLU A 395 32.59 17.62 13.60
N TYR A 396 31.59 17.89 12.77
CA TYR A 396 30.21 18.09 13.18
C TYR A 396 29.47 16.74 13.14
N THR A 397 29.07 16.22 14.31
CA THR A 397 28.19 15.06 14.38
C THR A 397 26.76 15.53 14.20
N VAL A 398 26.09 15.02 13.18
CA VAL A 398 24.71 15.39 12.79
C VAL A 398 23.81 14.20 12.95
N VAL A 399 22.70 14.38 13.69
CA VAL A 399 21.63 13.39 13.80
C VAL A 399 20.40 13.92 13.08
N ILE A 400 19.94 13.19 12.08
CA ILE A 400 18.65 13.41 11.41
C ILE A 400 17.66 12.42 12.02
N SER A 401 16.61 12.91 12.68
CA SER A 401 15.57 12.06 13.24
C SER A 401 14.65 11.48 12.14
N THR A 402 13.84 10.49 12.48
CA THR A 402 12.80 9.93 11.60
C THR A 402 11.69 10.93 11.22
N THR A 403 11.66 12.08 11.90
CA THR A 403 10.76 13.20 11.58
C THR A 403 11.47 14.35 10.83
N GLY A 404 12.75 14.18 10.48
CA GLY A 404 13.54 15.18 9.77
C GLY A 404 14.12 16.28 10.64
N VAL A 405 14.04 16.17 11.96
CA VAL A 405 14.68 17.14 12.88
C VAL A 405 16.19 16.92 12.89
N ILE A 406 16.95 17.98 12.66
CA ILE A 406 18.41 17.98 12.62
C ILE A 406 18.96 18.43 13.97
N THR A 407 19.80 17.60 14.59
CA THR A 407 20.55 17.94 15.78
C THR A 407 22.05 17.88 15.46
N VAL A 408 22.78 18.96 15.74
CA VAL A 408 24.22 19.06 15.49
C VAL A 408 24.96 19.08 16.81
N THR A 409 26.01 18.29 16.91
CA THR A 409 26.97 18.28 18.04
C THR A 409 28.34 18.63 17.52
N VAL A 410 28.95 19.67 18.08
CA VAL A 410 30.35 20.09 17.84
C VAL A 410 30.98 20.52 19.16
N ASP A 411 32.21 20.12 19.42
CA ASP A 411 32.97 20.41 20.64
C ASP A 411 32.20 20.11 21.94
N GLY A 412 31.39 19.01 21.91
CA GLY A 412 30.57 18.56 23.03
C GLY A 412 29.26 19.33 23.24
N ASN A 413 28.95 20.34 22.43
CA ASN A 413 27.72 21.12 22.51
C ASN A 413 26.73 20.63 21.45
N SER A 414 25.51 20.33 21.86
CA SER A 414 24.43 19.88 20.98
C SER A 414 23.34 20.94 20.82
N SER A 415 22.85 21.14 19.61
CA SER A 415 21.73 22.05 19.32
C SER A 415 20.84 21.50 18.20
N THR A 416 19.53 21.77 18.30
CA THR A 416 18.58 21.51 17.21
C THR A 416 18.61 22.69 16.25
N VAL A 417 18.80 22.43 14.96
CA VAL A 417 19.03 23.45 13.94
C VAL A 417 18.29 23.12 12.65
N ASN A 418 18.16 24.10 11.76
CA ASN A 418 17.64 23.89 10.41
C ASN A 418 18.78 23.61 9.40
N GLN A 419 20.01 23.97 9.74
CA GLN A 419 21.21 23.77 8.92
C GLN A 419 22.47 23.67 9.80
N VAL A 420 23.51 23.02 9.32
CA VAL A 420 24.81 22.99 9.96
C VAL A 420 25.53 24.31 9.65
N GLU A 421 25.90 25.08 10.66
CA GLU A 421 26.59 26.35 10.51
C GLU A 421 28.10 26.16 10.83
N VAL A 422 28.95 26.51 9.85
CA VAL A 422 30.42 26.31 9.96
C VAL A 422 31.12 27.63 9.75
N PRO A 423 31.66 28.25 10.84
CA PRO A 423 32.45 29.49 10.74
C PRO A 423 33.86 29.21 10.24
N ASP A 424 34.43 30.14 9.46
CA ASP A 424 35.85 30.26 9.22
C ASP A 424 36.36 31.64 9.62
N TYR A 425 37.65 31.69 9.88
CA TYR A 425 38.34 32.91 10.26
C TYR A 425 39.46 33.20 9.27
N PRO A 426 39.64 34.46 8.84
CA PRO A 426 40.70 34.84 7.91
C PRO A 426 42.11 34.43 8.40
N VAL A 427 42.97 34.08 7.46
CA VAL A 427 44.39 33.84 7.76
C VAL A 427 45.01 35.13 8.25
N THR A 428 45.41 35.18 9.52
CA THR A 428 46.16 36.29 10.04
C THR A 428 47.63 36.09 9.70
N VAL A 429 48.14 36.88 8.76
CA VAL A 429 49.58 36.96 8.51
C VAL A 429 50.21 37.76 9.68
N PRO A 430 51.13 37.20 10.45
CA PRO A 430 51.80 37.99 11.48
C PRO A 430 52.40 39.23 10.84
N SER A 431 52.09 40.41 11.37
CA SER A 431 52.74 41.65 10.93
C SER A 431 54.21 41.61 11.30
N THR A 432 55.05 41.05 10.44
CA THR A 432 56.52 40.95 10.66
C THR A 432 57.21 42.26 10.40
N GLY A 433 56.50 43.37 10.13
CA GLY A 433 57.12 44.62 9.64
C GLY A 433 57.25 45.80 10.59
N GLY A 434 56.80 45.69 11.85
CA GLY A 434 56.66 46.95 12.62
C GLY A 434 57.81 47.43 13.48
N MET A 435 58.44 46.56 14.25
CA MET A 435 59.44 47.05 15.22
C MET A 435 60.91 46.66 14.93
N GLY A 436 61.15 45.57 14.23
CA GLY A 436 62.50 45.08 13.93
C GLY A 436 63.23 45.96 12.94
N THR A 437 62.63 46.42 11.88
CA THR A 437 63.30 47.29 10.87
C THR A 437 63.51 48.69 11.34
N MET A 438 62.62 49.27 12.14
CA MET A 438 62.80 50.62 12.70
C MET A 438 63.97 50.68 13.65
N MET A 439 64.25 49.68 14.44
CA MET A 439 65.41 49.60 15.29
C MET A 439 66.72 49.56 14.50
N PHE A 440 66.75 48.87 13.37
CA PHE A 440 67.93 48.88 12.48
C PHE A 440 68.10 50.19 11.74
N TYR A 441 67.09 50.93 11.35
CA TYR A 441 67.18 52.24 10.75
C TYR A 441 67.66 53.28 11.79
N VAL A 442 67.09 53.28 13.00
CA VAL A 442 67.48 54.17 14.07
C VAL A 442 68.91 53.88 14.55
N GLY A 443 69.23 52.59 14.73
CA GLY A 443 70.59 52.14 15.08
C GLY A 443 71.65 52.51 14.04
N GLY A 444 71.32 52.29 12.76
CA GLY A 444 72.19 52.68 11.62
C GLY A 444 72.38 54.15 11.49
N ALA A 445 71.33 54.97 11.65
CA ALA A 445 71.45 56.44 11.65
C ALA A 445 72.32 56.96 12.83
N ALA A 446 72.17 56.39 14.02
CA ALA A 446 73.00 56.73 15.17
C ALA A 446 74.47 56.39 14.94
N LEU A 447 74.76 55.22 14.37
CA LEU A 447 76.16 54.85 14.03
C LEU A 447 76.80 55.81 12.99
N ILE A 448 76.04 56.22 11.95
CA ILE A 448 76.50 57.15 10.95
C ILE A 448 76.77 58.54 11.62
N ALA A 449 75.89 59.00 12.50
CA ALA A 449 76.11 60.26 13.22
C ALA A 449 77.32 60.18 14.12
N CYS A 450 77.51 59.10 14.84
CA CYS A 450 78.70 58.88 15.67
C CYS A 450 80.01 58.85 14.85
N ALA A 451 79.97 58.16 13.71
CA ALA A 451 81.17 58.14 12.82
C ALA A 451 81.45 59.52 12.23
N GLY A 452 80.39 60.30 11.86
CA GLY A 452 80.53 61.67 11.40
C GLY A 452 81.17 62.59 12.43
N VAL A 453 80.76 62.54 13.71
CA VAL A 453 81.30 63.28 14.81
C VAL A 453 82.76 62.88 15.07
N LEU A 454 83.11 61.60 15.05
CA LEU A 454 84.44 61.08 15.23
C LEU A 454 85.38 61.59 14.12
N LEU A 455 84.94 61.55 12.87
CA LEU A 455 85.70 62.10 11.75
C LEU A 455 85.95 63.62 11.90
N PHE A 456 84.92 64.35 12.34
CA PHE A 456 85.01 65.79 12.57
C PHE A 456 86.03 66.12 13.70
N VAL A 457 85.94 65.38 14.80
CA VAL A 457 86.91 65.54 15.90
C VAL A 457 88.35 65.17 15.47
N LEU A 458 88.54 64.13 14.70
CA LEU A 458 89.84 63.70 14.16
C LEU A 458 90.35 64.71 13.14
N LYS A 459 89.54 65.32 12.28
CA LYS A 459 89.92 66.42 11.40
C LYS A 459 90.36 67.65 12.18
N ARG A 460 89.64 68.06 13.24
CA ARG A 460 90.02 69.20 14.09
C ARG A 460 91.37 68.95 14.81
N LYS A 461 91.62 67.74 15.27
CA LYS A 461 92.92 67.41 15.88
C LYS A 461 94.10 67.42 14.86
N LYS A 462 93.86 67.20 13.56
CA LYS A 462 94.90 67.33 12.54
C LYS A 462 95.14 68.78 12.08
N ALA A 463 94.23 69.70 12.29
CA ALA A 463 94.35 71.12 11.95
C ALA A 463 95.01 72.01 13.10
N ALA A 464 95.26 71.36 14.26
CA ALA A 464 95.87 72.02 15.47
C ALA A 464 97.30 71.50 15.77
N LYS A 465 98.00 70.92 14.75
CA LYS A 465 99.39 70.61 14.76
C LYS A 465 100.11 71.44 13.71
#